data_4ffad7da868607fa3a61bdcf5111cc67
#
_entry.id   4ffad7da868607fa3a61bdcf5111cc67
#
_cell.length_a   1.000
_cell.length_b   1.000
_cell.length_c   1.000
_cell.angle_alpha   90.00
_cell.angle_beta   90.00
_cell.angle_gamma   90.00
#
_symmetry.space_group_name_H-M   'P 1'
#
loop_
_entity.id
_entity.type
_entity.pdbx_description
1 polymer ?
#
loop_
_entity_poly.entity_id
_entity_poly.type
_entity_poly.pdbx_seq_one_letter_code
_entity_poly.pdbx_strand_id
1 'polypeptide(L)'
;NSNFKKALRDIGNVPRKYVQKAMVTALNKVGAEVVTQAKRELKEATGLKAGVVAKKIKKDKARKGDETYSIHIKSRYLNVIEFGARQTKKGVSAKIWNIRKNYKGAFIGSGRNSGKQLVFGKSKKKKNKLKALHGASLPREFHRQDIESFFNKKIKTRFPILFKRALEFHLMKAKGRLR
;
A
#
# COMPACT_ATOMS: atom_id res chain seq x y z
N ASN A 1 -28.84 8.45 -4.41
CA ASN A 1 -28.80 7.18 -3.64
C ASN A 1 -30.02 6.25 -3.85
N SER A 2 -30.92 6.56 -4.79
CA SER A 2 -32.07 5.69 -5.12
C SER A 2 -31.63 4.34 -5.68
N ASN A 3 -30.56 4.30 -6.48
CA ASN A 3 -30.04 3.07 -7.12
C ASN A 3 -29.50 2.05 -6.10
N PHE A 4 -28.94 2.51 -4.98
CA PHE A 4 -28.47 1.60 -3.93
C PHE A 4 -29.62 0.99 -3.12
N LYS A 5 -30.67 1.78 -2.81
CA LYS A 5 -31.88 1.30 -2.16
C LYS A 5 -32.68 0.33 -3.05
N LYS A 6 -32.70 0.56 -4.37
CA LYS A 6 -33.31 -0.36 -5.33
C LYS A 6 -32.51 -1.67 -5.40
N ALA A 7 -31.19 -1.59 -5.51
CA ALA A 7 -30.32 -2.76 -5.48
C ALA A 7 -30.46 -3.58 -4.17
N LEU A 8 -30.66 -2.93 -3.03
CA LEU A 8 -30.90 -3.62 -1.76
C LEU A 8 -32.27 -4.34 -1.72
N ARG A 9 -33.31 -3.77 -2.32
CA ARG A 9 -34.62 -4.44 -2.45
C ARG A 9 -34.54 -5.65 -3.36
N ASP A 10 -33.84 -5.53 -4.49
CA ASP A 10 -33.65 -6.62 -5.45
C ASP A 10 -32.80 -7.77 -4.86
N ILE A 11 -31.99 -7.51 -3.83
CA ILE A 11 -31.18 -8.49 -3.10
C ILE A 11 -32.05 -9.34 -2.13
N GLY A 12 -33.21 -8.84 -1.69
CA GLY A 12 -34.05 -9.54 -0.69
C GLY A 12 -34.43 -10.98 -1.08
N ASN A 13 -34.50 -11.27 -2.37
CA ASN A 13 -34.84 -12.60 -2.92
C ASN A 13 -33.60 -13.42 -3.33
N VAL A 14 -32.38 -12.90 -3.12
CA VAL A 14 -31.15 -13.58 -3.52
C VAL A 14 -30.59 -14.37 -2.33
N PRO A 15 -30.28 -15.68 -2.51
CA PRO A 15 -29.68 -16.47 -1.45
C PRO A 15 -28.39 -15.82 -0.90
N ARG A 16 -28.30 -15.67 0.41
CA ARG A 16 -27.20 -15.00 1.14
C ARG A 16 -25.81 -15.42 0.69
N LYS A 17 -25.63 -16.70 0.32
CA LYS A 17 -24.35 -17.25 -0.19
C LYS A 17 -23.83 -16.53 -1.43
N TYR A 18 -24.71 -16.08 -2.34
CA TYR A 18 -24.29 -15.36 -3.56
C TYR A 18 -23.98 -13.90 -3.28
N VAL A 19 -24.73 -13.28 -2.35
CA VAL A 19 -24.47 -11.92 -1.88
C VAL A 19 -23.09 -11.85 -1.22
N GLN A 20 -22.76 -12.80 -0.33
CA GLN A 20 -21.43 -12.86 0.30
C GLN A 20 -20.30 -13.07 -0.70
N LYS A 21 -20.45 -13.97 -1.67
CA LYS A 21 -19.46 -14.18 -2.74
C LYS A 21 -19.25 -12.93 -3.58
N ALA A 22 -20.34 -12.24 -3.92
CA ALA A 22 -20.27 -11.00 -4.68
C ALA A 22 -19.57 -9.88 -3.90
N MET A 23 -19.87 -9.76 -2.60
CA MET A 23 -19.24 -8.80 -1.69
C MET A 23 -17.73 -9.03 -1.61
N VAL A 24 -17.30 -10.25 -1.32
CA VAL A 24 -15.88 -10.63 -1.27
C VAL A 24 -15.18 -10.33 -2.59
N THR A 25 -15.82 -10.66 -3.71
CA THR A 25 -15.27 -10.40 -5.05
C THR A 25 -15.11 -8.90 -5.30
N ALA A 26 -16.12 -8.10 -4.99
CA ALA A 26 -16.11 -6.65 -5.18
C ALA A 26 -15.09 -5.96 -4.27
N LEU A 27 -15.04 -6.31 -2.99
CA LEU A 27 -14.06 -5.80 -2.03
C LEU A 27 -12.62 -6.08 -2.49
N ASN A 28 -12.34 -7.29 -2.91
CA ASN A 28 -11.01 -7.66 -3.38
C ASN A 28 -10.60 -6.92 -4.65
N LYS A 29 -11.53 -6.63 -5.56
CA LYS A 29 -11.26 -5.83 -6.77
C LYS A 29 -10.99 -4.37 -6.41
N VAL A 30 -11.86 -3.73 -5.61
CA VAL A 30 -11.65 -2.34 -5.16
C VAL A 30 -10.35 -2.21 -4.36
N GLY A 31 -10.11 -3.12 -3.42
CA GLY A 31 -8.89 -3.12 -2.62
C GLY A 31 -7.63 -3.27 -3.47
N ALA A 32 -7.66 -4.08 -4.53
CA ALA A 32 -6.54 -4.20 -5.46
C ALA A 32 -6.29 -2.90 -6.25
N GLU A 33 -7.35 -2.21 -6.71
CA GLU A 33 -7.24 -0.90 -7.37
C GLU A 33 -6.57 0.12 -6.43
N VAL A 34 -7.01 0.18 -5.17
CA VAL A 34 -6.46 1.10 -4.16
C VAL A 34 -5.01 0.79 -3.84
N VAL A 35 -4.64 -0.48 -3.65
CA VAL A 35 -3.25 -0.88 -3.42
C VAL A 35 -2.35 -0.49 -4.59
N THR A 36 -2.83 -0.61 -5.82
CA THR A 36 -2.09 -0.22 -7.02
C THR A 36 -1.83 1.28 -7.04
N GLN A 37 -2.86 2.07 -6.77
CA GLN A 37 -2.74 3.53 -6.70
C GLN A 37 -1.84 3.97 -5.54
N ALA A 38 -2.01 3.40 -4.35
CA ALA A 38 -1.17 3.68 -3.19
C ALA A 38 0.31 3.42 -3.47
N LYS A 39 0.63 2.32 -4.15
CA LYS A 39 2.02 2.02 -4.57
C LYS A 39 2.58 3.06 -5.52
N ARG A 40 1.77 3.52 -6.48
CA ARG A 40 2.16 4.54 -7.44
C ARG A 40 2.44 5.87 -6.75
N GLU A 41 1.50 6.36 -5.95
CA GLU A 41 1.62 7.64 -5.25
C GLU A 41 2.77 7.64 -4.24
N LEU A 42 2.94 6.56 -3.46
CA LEU A 42 4.06 6.45 -2.53
C LEU A 42 5.41 6.39 -3.24
N LYS A 43 5.50 5.73 -4.40
CA LYS A 43 6.71 5.75 -5.23
C LYS A 43 7.01 7.17 -5.72
N GLU A 44 6.01 7.86 -6.24
CA GLU A 44 6.15 9.22 -6.77
C GLU A 44 6.49 10.23 -5.66
N ALA A 45 5.83 10.15 -4.51
CA ALA A 45 6.10 11.04 -3.38
C ALA A 45 7.48 10.84 -2.74
N THR A 46 7.94 9.60 -2.62
CA THR A 46 9.16 9.27 -1.86
C THR A 46 10.42 9.14 -2.70
N GLY A 47 10.28 8.88 -4.00
CA GLY A 47 11.41 8.55 -4.90
C GLY A 47 11.94 7.13 -4.72
N LEU A 48 11.21 6.25 -4.02
CA LEU A 48 11.57 4.84 -3.83
C LEU A 48 11.38 4.02 -5.11
N LYS A 49 12.16 2.96 -5.25
CA LYS A 49 11.92 1.96 -6.31
C LYS A 49 10.60 1.23 -6.05
N ALA A 50 9.85 0.93 -7.11
CA ALA A 50 8.55 0.25 -7.03
C ALA A 50 8.60 -1.06 -6.24
N GLY A 51 9.65 -1.86 -6.40
CA GLY A 51 9.85 -3.11 -5.66
C GLY A 51 10.04 -2.91 -4.15
N VAL A 52 10.66 -1.80 -3.73
CA VAL A 52 10.80 -1.45 -2.30
C VAL A 52 9.44 -1.11 -1.72
N VAL A 53 8.66 -0.27 -2.39
CA VAL A 53 7.29 0.09 -1.96
C VAL A 53 6.41 -1.15 -1.89
N ALA A 54 6.47 -2.01 -2.90
CA ALA A 54 5.67 -3.24 -2.97
C ALA A 54 5.93 -4.20 -1.79
N LYS A 55 7.20 -4.35 -1.37
CA LYS A 55 7.58 -5.18 -0.22
C LYS A 55 7.09 -4.64 1.13
N LYS A 56 6.79 -3.32 1.21
CA LYS A 56 6.37 -2.66 2.46
C LYS A 56 4.85 -2.55 2.60
N ILE A 57 4.10 -2.77 1.52
CA ILE A 57 2.64 -2.79 1.53
C ILE A 57 2.18 -4.24 1.52
N LYS A 58 1.56 -4.68 2.62
CA LYS A 58 0.87 -5.96 2.70
C LYS A 58 -0.63 -5.72 2.56
N LYS A 59 -1.33 -6.72 2.07
CA LYS A 59 -2.78 -6.72 1.92
C LYS A 59 -3.33 -8.03 2.44
N ASP A 60 -4.39 -7.95 3.21
CA ASP A 60 -5.19 -9.10 3.60
C ASP A 60 -6.51 -9.02 2.84
N LYS A 61 -6.78 -10.06 2.06
CA LYS A 61 -7.96 -10.10 1.18
C LYS A 61 -9.19 -10.53 1.98
N ALA A 62 -10.32 -9.95 1.61
CA ALA A 62 -11.63 -10.40 2.09
C ALA A 62 -11.86 -11.87 1.73
N ARG A 63 -12.49 -12.61 2.65
CA ARG A 63 -12.83 -14.04 2.52
C ARG A 63 -14.27 -14.25 2.94
N LYS A 64 -14.82 -15.42 2.66
CA LYS A 64 -16.12 -15.82 3.19
C LYS A 64 -16.06 -15.89 4.71
N GLY A 65 -16.95 -15.18 5.39
CA GLY A 65 -16.97 -15.07 6.85
C GLY A 65 -16.10 -13.95 7.43
N ASP A 66 -15.24 -13.35 6.59
CA ASP A 66 -14.47 -12.15 6.93
C ASP A 66 -14.47 -11.23 5.69
N GLU A 67 -15.50 -10.42 5.57
CA GLU A 67 -15.70 -9.49 4.47
C GLU A 67 -14.90 -8.18 4.69
N THR A 68 -13.65 -8.31 5.17
CA THR A 68 -12.73 -7.19 5.40
C THR A 68 -11.55 -7.25 4.45
N TYR A 69 -11.25 -6.11 3.80
CA TYR A 69 -10.02 -5.95 3.03
C TYR A 69 -9.11 -4.96 3.73
N SER A 70 -7.95 -5.45 4.21
CA SER A 70 -7.01 -4.63 4.97
C SER A 70 -5.72 -4.33 4.20
N ILE A 71 -5.21 -3.11 4.37
CA ILE A 71 -3.94 -2.67 3.80
C ILE A 71 -3.00 -2.30 4.94
N HIS A 72 -1.89 -3.02 5.06
CA HIS A 72 -0.90 -2.81 6.10
C HIS A 72 0.38 -2.22 5.51
N ILE A 73 0.79 -1.07 6.02
CA ILE A 73 2.06 -0.43 5.62
C ILE A 73 3.10 -0.72 6.69
N LYS A 74 4.08 -1.56 6.34
CA LYS A 74 5.18 -1.92 7.22
C LYS A 74 6.29 -0.88 7.14
N SER A 75 6.82 -0.49 8.30
CA SER A 75 7.99 0.38 8.46
C SER A 75 7.67 1.87 8.62
N ARG A 76 8.04 2.41 9.79
CA ARG A 76 7.90 3.85 10.09
C ARG A 76 8.86 4.70 9.25
N TYR A 77 10.15 4.40 9.32
CA TYR A 77 11.21 5.13 8.61
C TYR A 77 12.09 4.16 7.86
N LEU A 78 12.34 4.44 6.61
CA LEU A 78 13.24 3.63 5.78
C LEU A 78 14.66 4.14 5.89
N ASN A 79 15.64 3.23 5.95
CA ASN A 79 17.04 3.63 5.90
C ASN A 79 17.35 4.28 4.55
N VAL A 80 18.29 5.23 4.56
CA VAL A 80 18.71 5.97 3.35
C VAL A 80 19.17 5.05 2.23
N ILE A 81 19.63 3.84 2.54
CA ILE A 81 20.05 2.83 1.56
C ILE A 81 18.93 2.47 0.57
N GLU A 82 17.69 2.43 1.03
CA GLU A 82 16.52 2.08 0.20
C GLU A 82 16.21 3.12 -0.90
N PHE A 83 16.78 4.32 -0.79
CA PHE A 83 16.61 5.44 -1.73
C PHE A 83 17.73 5.51 -2.79
N GLY A 84 18.31 4.37 -3.13
CA GLY A 84 19.38 4.30 -4.13
C GLY A 84 20.65 5.03 -3.69
N ALA A 85 21.02 4.85 -2.42
CA ALA A 85 22.22 5.43 -1.86
C ALA A 85 23.48 4.91 -2.55
N ARG A 86 24.46 5.81 -2.74
CA ARG A 86 25.77 5.49 -3.32
C ARG A 86 26.86 6.11 -2.46
N GLN A 87 27.91 5.36 -2.18
CA GLN A 87 29.10 5.87 -1.50
C GLN A 87 29.83 6.86 -2.41
N THR A 88 30.28 7.96 -1.84
CA THR A 88 31.09 8.98 -2.51
C THR A 88 32.30 9.33 -1.64
N LYS A 89 33.31 9.98 -2.20
CA LYS A 89 34.50 10.44 -1.46
C LYS A 89 34.15 11.34 -0.25
N LYS A 90 33.06 12.11 -0.32
CA LYS A 90 32.64 13.07 0.72
C LYS A 90 31.49 12.55 1.62
N GLY A 91 31.01 11.29 1.42
CA GLY A 91 29.89 10.73 2.17
C GLY A 91 28.99 9.84 1.33
N VAL A 92 27.70 9.89 1.57
CA VAL A 92 26.70 9.08 0.84
C VAL A 92 25.71 9.98 0.11
N SER A 93 25.54 9.73 -1.19
CA SER A 93 24.53 10.41 -2.01
C SER A 93 23.27 9.55 -2.13
N ALA A 94 22.09 10.10 -1.87
CA ALA A 94 20.81 9.42 -2.02
C ALA A 94 19.72 10.36 -2.53
N LYS A 95 18.68 9.81 -3.19
CA LYS A 95 17.56 10.58 -3.72
C LYS A 95 16.31 10.32 -2.86
N ILE A 96 16.03 11.20 -1.91
CA ILE A 96 14.85 11.13 -1.02
C ILE A 96 13.88 12.24 -1.42
N TRP A 97 12.58 11.92 -1.50
CA TRP A 97 11.54 12.84 -2.02
C TRP A 97 11.91 13.44 -3.38
N ASN A 98 12.48 12.62 -4.26
CA ASN A 98 12.96 13.01 -5.58
C ASN A 98 14.10 14.06 -5.58
N ILE A 99 14.59 14.47 -4.42
CA ILE A 99 15.70 15.40 -4.25
C ILE A 99 16.96 14.63 -3.89
N ARG A 100 18.01 14.78 -4.73
CA ARG A 100 19.32 14.18 -4.44
C ARG A 100 20.06 15.02 -3.42
N LYS A 101 20.48 14.37 -2.33
CA LYS A 101 21.27 15.00 -1.26
C LYS A 101 22.54 14.19 -1.00
N ASN A 102 23.60 14.90 -0.62
CA ASN A 102 24.84 14.29 -0.13
C ASN A 102 24.89 14.39 1.39
N TYR A 103 24.98 13.25 2.05
CA TYR A 103 25.10 13.11 3.49
C TYR A 103 26.59 13.07 3.85
N LYS A 104 27.19 14.25 4.08
CA LYS A 104 28.62 14.41 4.39
C LYS A 104 28.99 13.57 5.60
N GLY A 105 30.13 12.86 5.51
CA GLY A 105 30.64 12.00 6.58
C GLY A 105 29.79 10.75 6.87
N ALA A 106 28.76 10.47 6.06
CA ALA A 106 28.03 9.21 6.11
C ALA A 106 28.76 8.12 5.31
N PHE A 107 28.50 6.87 5.66
CA PHE A 107 29.05 5.71 4.95
C PHE A 107 28.04 4.57 4.90
N ILE A 108 28.23 3.67 3.93
CA ILE A 108 27.46 2.44 3.80
C ILE A 108 28.21 1.34 4.55
N GLY A 109 27.55 0.65 5.46
CA GLY A 109 28.14 -0.44 6.24
C GLY A 109 27.08 -1.49 6.59
N SER A 110 27.54 -2.63 7.11
CA SER A 110 26.66 -3.72 7.56
C SER A 110 26.10 -3.46 8.95
N GLY A 111 24.81 -3.64 9.13
CA GLY A 111 24.18 -3.58 10.45
C GLY A 111 24.62 -4.72 11.35
N ARG A 112 25.08 -4.43 12.56
CA ARG A 112 25.69 -5.38 13.50
C ARG A 112 24.86 -6.65 13.71
N ASN A 113 23.53 -6.51 13.88
CA ASN A 113 22.65 -7.64 14.22
C ASN A 113 21.91 -8.21 13.01
N SER A 114 21.92 -7.55 11.84
CA SER A 114 21.11 -7.97 10.70
C SER A 114 21.93 -8.33 9.46
N GLY A 115 23.22 -7.99 9.44
CA GLY A 115 24.07 -8.12 8.25
C GLY A 115 23.65 -7.26 7.06
N LYS A 116 22.52 -6.54 7.16
CA LYS A 116 22.00 -5.74 6.06
C LYS A 116 22.80 -4.47 5.87
N GLN A 117 23.01 -4.12 4.60
CA GLN A 117 23.61 -2.83 4.24
C GLN A 117 22.72 -1.68 4.70
N LEU A 118 23.31 -0.73 5.41
CA LEU A 118 22.64 0.46 5.94
C LEU A 118 23.55 1.68 5.73
N VAL A 119 22.93 2.85 5.66
CA VAL A 119 23.68 4.12 5.70
C VAL A 119 23.78 4.58 7.15
N PHE A 120 25.00 4.82 7.59
CA PHE A 120 25.32 5.36 8.91
C PHE A 120 25.89 6.75 8.82
N GLY A 121 25.69 7.55 9.86
CA GLY A 121 26.30 8.85 10.04
C GLY A 121 26.64 9.09 11.51
N LYS A 122 27.43 10.12 11.79
CA LYS A 122 27.76 10.52 13.16
C LYS A 122 26.50 11.03 13.88
N SER A 123 26.30 10.64 15.13
CA SER A 123 25.21 11.15 15.96
C SER A 123 25.50 12.60 16.37
N LYS A 124 24.52 13.49 16.17
CA LYS A 124 24.65 14.88 16.68
C LYS A 124 24.60 14.98 18.20
N LYS A 125 23.96 14.00 18.86
CA LYS A 125 23.70 14.04 20.33
C LYS A 125 24.77 13.35 21.16
N LYS A 126 25.51 12.41 20.60
CA LYS A 126 26.49 11.59 21.32
C LYS A 126 27.81 11.55 20.54
N LYS A 127 28.86 12.14 21.08
CA LYS A 127 30.20 12.11 20.52
C LYS A 127 30.63 10.65 20.25
N ASN A 128 31.16 10.37 19.07
CA ASN A 128 31.63 9.04 18.63
C ASN A 128 30.60 7.92 18.49
N LYS A 129 29.29 8.20 18.54
CA LYS A 129 28.27 7.17 18.22
C LYS A 129 27.79 7.28 16.80
N LEU A 130 27.71 6.11 16.15
CA LEU A 130 27.11 5.96 14.85
C LEU A 130 25.59 5.84 14.96
N LYS A 131 24.88 6.42 14.01
CA LYS A 131 23.43 6.36 13.91
C LYS A 131 23.03 5.97 12.49
N ALA A 132 22.15 4.99 12.37
CA ALA A 132 21.52 4.69 11.09
C ALA A 132 20.72 5.90 10.58
N LEU A 133 20.96 6.31 9.34
CA LEU A 133 20.27 7.43 8.73
C LEU A 133 18.99 6.95 8.09
N HIS A 134 17.91 7.67 8.34
CA HIS A 134 16.58 7.35 7.85
C HIS A 134 16.06 8.47 6.95
N GLY A 135 15.29 8.07 5.96
CA GLY A 135 14.58 8.96 5.02
C GLY A 135 13.09 9.03 5.29
N ALA A 136 12.28 8.90 4.23
CA ALA A 136 10.84 9.00 4.30
C ALA A 136 10.20 7.89 5.16
N SER A 137 9.06 8.22 5.76
CA SER A 137 8.16 7.29 6.43
C SER A 137 6.97 7.00 5.53
N LEU A 138 6.82 5.76 5.09
CA LEU A 138 5.70 5.38 4.21
C LEU A 138 4.32 5.62 4.84
N PRO A 139 4.06 5.30 6.12
CA PRO A 139 2.78 5.62 6.74
C PRO A 139 2.48 7.12 6.74
N ARG A 140 3.49 7.98 7.03
CA ARG A 140 3.32 9.43 7.00
C ARG A 140 3.00 9.93 5.59
N GLU A 141 3.70 9.44 4.58
CA GLU A 141 3.42 9.80 3.19
C GLU A 141 2.07 9.27 2.71
N PHE A 142 1.63 8.11 3.20
CA PHE A 142 0.30 7.56 2.92
C PHE A 142 -0.81 8.52 3.37
N HIS A 143 -0.73 9.03 4.61
CA HIS A 143 -1.68 10.03 5.10
C HIS A 143 -1.54 11.36 4.36
N ARG A 144 -0.31 11.80 4.07
CA ARG A 144 -0.06 13.06 3.37
C ARG A 144 -0.59 13.08 1.94
N GLN A 145 -0.57 11.95 1.23
CA GLN A 145 -1.12 11.82 -0.13
C GLN A 145 -2.62 11.59 -0.16
N ASP A 146 -3.28 11.66 1.00
CA ASP A 146 -4.72 11.49 1.14
C ASP A 146 -5.26 10.20 0.47
N ILE A 147 -4.45 9.13 0.53
CA ILE A 147 -4.80 7.83 -0.07
C ILE A 147 -6.06 7.26 0.59
N GLU A 148 -6.30 7.63 1.84
CA GLU A 148 -7.50 7.24 2.58
C GLU A 148 -8.78 7.85 1.98
N SER A 149 -8.76 9.13 1.62
CA SER A 149 -9.87 9.79 0.91
C SER A 149 -10.10 9.17 -0.47
N PHE A 150 -9.02 8.89 -1.20
CA PHE A 150 -9.11 8.16 -2.46
C PHE A 150 -9.78 6.78 -2.28
N PHE A 151 -9.42 6.04 -1.22
CA PHE A 151 -10.05 4.77 -0.88
C PHE A 151 -11.55 4.92 -0.64
N ASN A 152 -11.95 5.87 0.19
CA ASN A 152 -13.35 6.16 0.49
C ASN A 152 -14.14 6.55 -0.78
N LYS A 153 -13.54 7.36 -1.66
CA LYS A 153 -14.14 7.71 -2.96
C LYS A 153 -14.34 6.48 -3.83
N LYS A 154 -13.34 5.59 -3.92
CA LYS A 154 -13.44 4.34 -4.70
C LYS A 154 -14.49 3.39 -4.15
N ILE A 155 -14.61 3.25 -2.83
CA ILE A 155 -15.69 2.47 -2.23
C ILE A 155 -17.06 3.03 -2.62
N LYS A 156 -17.28 4.32 -2.49
CA LYS A 156 -18.56 4.95 -2.82
C LYS A 156 -18.94 4.83 -4.29
N THR A 157 -17.98 4.91 -5.21
CA THR A 157 -18.24 4.97 -6.65
C THR A 157 -18.11 3.62 -7.36
N ARG A 158 -17.06 2.85 -7.06
CA ARG A 158 -16.71 1.63 -7.79
C ARG A 158 -17.29 0.36 -7.17
N PHE A 159 -17.37 0.32 -5.83
CA PHE A 159 -17.86 -0.87 -5.15
C PHE A 159 -19.28 -1.26 -5.57
N PRO A 160 -20.29 -0.36 -5.65
CA PRO A 160 -21.64 -0.73 -6.08
C PRO A 160 -21.66 -1.35 -7.48
N ILE A 161 -20.88 -0.81 -8.42
CA ILE A 161 -20.79 -1.30 -9.79
C ILE A 161 -20.19 -2.71 -9.83
N LEU A 162 -19.07 -2.89 -9.12
CA LEU A 162 -18.37 -4.19 -9.07
C LEU A 162 -19.18 -5.24 -8.30
N PHE A 163 -19.88 -4.84 -7.27
CA PHE A 163 -20.77 -5.72 -6.52
C PHE A 163 -21.93 -6.22 -7.38
N LYS A 164 -22.62 -5.32 -8.11
CA LYS A 164 -23.69 -5.69 -9.03
C LYS A 164 -23.20 -6.71 -10.07
N ARG A 165 -22.08 -6.40 -10.75
CA ARG A 165 -21.48 -7.31 -11.75
C ARG A 165 -21.09 -8.67 -11.15
N ALA A 166 -20.51 -8.67 -9.95
CA ALA A 166 -20.13 -9.91 -9.27
C ALA A 166 -21.34 -10.73 -8.87
N LEU A 167 -22.43 -10.08 -8.43
CA LEU A 167 -23.67 -10.74 -8.07
C LEU A 167 -24.33 -11.40 -9.31
N GLU A 168 -24.45 -10.67 -10.40
CA GLU A 168 -24.96 -11.18 -11.68
C GLU A 168 -24.15 -12.39 -12.15
N PHE A 169 -22.82 -12.30 -12.12
CA PHE A 169 -21.91 -13.40 -12.46
C PHE A 169 -22.16 -14.65 -11.62
N HIS A 170 -22.25 -14.51 -10.30
CA HIS A 170 -22.47 -15.65 -9.41
C HIS A 170 -23.85 -16.27 -9.57
N LEU A 171 -24.87 -15.47 -9.91
CA LEU A 171 -26.22 -15.95 -10.18
C LEU A 171 -26.28 -16.68 -11.53
N MET A 172 -25.66 -16.15 -12.59
CA MET A 172 -25.57 -16.79 -13.90
C MET A 172 -24.84 -18.15 -13.81
N LYS A 173 -23.72 -18.18 -13.06
CA LYS A 173 -22.98 -19.42 -12.83
C LYS A 173 -23.83 -20.46 -12.08
N ALA A 174 -24.63 -20.02 -11.13
CA ALA A 174 -25.52 -20.91 -10.38
C ALA A 174 -26.65 -21.50 -11.25
N LYS A 175 -27.09 -20.76 -12.26
CA LYS A 175 -28.13 -21.19 -13.23
C LYS A 175 -27.55 -22.02 -14.38
N GLY A 176 -26.26 -22.42 -14.33
CA GLY A 176 -25.61 -23.20 -15.38
C GLY A 176 -25.38 -22.42 -16.70
N ARG A 177 -25.59 -21.10 -16.72
CA ARG A 177 -25.45 -20.27 -17.94
C ARG A 177 -23.98 -19.80 -18.18
N LEU A 178 -23.07 -20.08 -17.28
CA LEU A 178 -21.64 -19.84 -17.42
C LEU A 178 -20.89 -21.10 -16.96
N ARG A 179 -20.09 -21.68 -17.81
CA ARG A 179 -19.13 -22.74 -17.51
C ARG A 179 -17.80 -22.18 -16.98
#